data_61d6b690778cf741fae63472a20f86e9
#
_entry.id   61d6b690778cf741fae63472a20f86e9
#
_cell.length_a   1.000
_cell.length_b   1.000
_cell.length_c   1.000
_cell.angle_alpha   90.00
_cell.angle_beta   90.00
_cell.angle_gamma   90.00
#
_symmetry.space_group_name_H-M   'P 1'
#
loop_
_entity.id
_entity.type
_entity.pdbx_description
1 polymer ?
#
loop_
_entity_poly.entity_id
_entity_poly.type
_entity_poly.pdbx_seq_one_letter_code
_entity_poly.pdbx_strand_id
1 'polypeptide(L)'
;MKIVVENTVCLNTGDAAILLAIRHILKAVAGDDLQFFIFDSQPEVAARLYPKKTYPDLEFHKLLSESIFRYKNGDGLKNRLKPIYNKIVLQALRWFGNSSALGTFFSASDRRSLDIYTGADLVVTTGGTYLVENYNLERRLNQFRLDAVLGKDPVFFTQSLGPFDKSYNRQELSPIFDRSPLILLRDERSRNHIQDLVKDLGKCHVVADAVFALAETDRIEKILASSQPPAPTGRVAISVRHWNYVSDGEGGMRRYLDSIREIATILVRDHGKEVTFVSTCQGVPEYAHDDSKTARAIVAELGPEIASHVTVDAAFHTPDQLMALVKGFDFVVATRMHMMIMSLCVGTPVLPIAYEFKTKEVAKRIGVADVLLDIDTVTVEEASEKLGRFAGNLDRYRKTSLLAVLEEHASAMSATNLLAPLIGGRSADVARGVGQGGDQRAARLWDGKHENETDPVVEANRQKDREQV
;
A
#
# COMPACT_ATOMS: atom_id res chain seq x y z
N MET A 1 18.64 -12.90 -11.83
CA MET A 1 18.02 -13.37 -10.58
C MET A 1 16.50 -13.37 -10.74
N LYS A 2 15.80 -14.40 -10.24
CA LYS A 2 14.33 -14.55 -10.34
C LYS A 2 13.67 -14.22 -9.01
N ILE A 3 12.82 -13.20 -9.01
CA ILE A 3 12.07 -12.75 -7.82
C ILE A 3 10.59 -13.06 -8.03
N VAL A 4 9.99 -13.77 -7.10
CA VAL A 4 8.53 -13.90 -7.02
C VAL A 4 8.00 -12.82 -6.08
N VAL A 5 7.01 -12.04 -6.54
CA VAL A 5 6.23 -11.13 -5.69
C VAL A 5 4.79 -11.60 -5.68
N GLU A 6 4.29 -11.93 -4.52
CA GLU A 6 2.95 -12.49 -4.35
C GLU A 6 1.99 -11.57 -3.60
N ASN A 7 0.71 -11.91 -3.65
CA ASN A 7 -0.35 -11.17 -2.97
C ASN A 7 -0.51 -9.72 -3.47
N THR A 8 -0.15 -9.44 -4.72
CA THR A 8 -0.30 -8.11 -5.32
C THR A 8 -1.76 -7.82 -5.72
N VAL A 9 -2.09 -6.53 -5.80
CA VAL A 9 -3.37 -6.01 -6.33
C VAL A 9 -3.04 -4.86 -7.28
N CYS A 10 -2.53 -5.19 -8.47
CA CYS A 10 -2.00 -4.21 -9.43
C CYS A 10 -3.08 -3.32 -10.06
N LEU A 11 -4.36 -3.66 -9.90
CA LEU A 11 -5.48 -2.85 -10.38
C LEU A 11 -5.74 -1.62 -9.51
N ASN A 12 -5.19 -1.57 -8.30
CA ASN A 12 -5.13 -0.42 -7.43
C ASN A 12 -3.74 0.23 -7.58
N THR A 13 -3.68 1.44 -8.09
CA THR A 13 -2.42 2.19 -8.29
C THR A 13 -1.61 2.33 -7.00
N GLY A 14 -2.28 2.45 -5.84
CA GLY A 14 -1.60 2.53 -4.54
C GLY A 14 -0.87 1.24 -4.17
N ASP A 15 -1.51 0.08 -4.38
CA ASP A 15 -0.88 -1.22 -4.12
C ASP A 15 0.19 -1.54 -5.18
N ALA A 16 -0.03 -1.12 -6.42
CA ALA A 16 0.98 -1.21 -7.46
C ALA A 16 2.20 -0.31 -7.18
N ALA A 17 2.04 0.82 -6.50
CA ALA A 17 3.16 1.64 -6.05
C ALA A 17 4.06 0.88 -5.06
N ILE A 18 3.47 0.04 -4.18
CA ILE A 18 4.26 -0.84 -3.31
C ILE A 18 5.07 -1.85 -4.15
N LEU A 19 4.47 -2.46 -5.17
CA LEU A 19 5.19 -3.36 -6.08
C LEU A 19 6.37 -2.67 -6.76
N LEU A 20 6.16 -1.46 -7.32
CA LEU A 20 7.24 -0.71 -7.97
C LEU A 20 8.33 -0.26 -6.98
N ALA A 21 7.95 0.04 -5.74
CA ALA A 21 8.90 0.35 -4.67
C ALA A 21 9.73 -0.89 -4.27
N ILE A 22 9.11 -2.06 -4.12
CA ILE A 22 9.81 -3.34 -3.90
C ILE A 22 10.81 -3.58 -5.04
N ARG A 23 10.36 -3.42 -6.30
CA ARG A 23 11.21 -3.53 -7.47
C ARG A 23 12.40 -2.56 -7.42
N HIS A 24 12.17 -1.31 -7.06
CA HIS A 24 13.21 -0.28 -6.93
C HIS A 24 14.24 -0.64 -5.85
N ILE A 25 13.79 -1.02 -4.65
CA ILE A 25 14.66 -1.42 -3.54
C ILE A 25 15.48 -2.66 -3.90
N LEU A 26 14.87 -3.68 -4.50
CA LEU A 26 15.57 -4.92 -4.88
C LEU A 26 16.59 -4.66 -5.99
N LYS A 27 16.31 -3.80 -6.96
CA LYS A 27 17.28 -3.37 -7.97
C LYS A 27 18.44 -2.59 -7.37
N ALA A 28 18.21 -1.77 -6.36
CA ALA A 28 19.27 -1.08 -5.64
C ALA A 28 20.23 -2.04 -4.92
N VAL A 29 19.75 -3.24 -4.53
CA VAL A 29 20.59 -4.28 -3.89
C VAL A 29 21.31 -5.16 -4.90
N ALA A 30 20.60 -5.64 -5.93
CA ALA A 30 21.07 -6.71 -6.81
C ALA A 30 21.40 -6.26 -8.25
N GLY A 31 21.23 -4.96 -8.55
CA GLY A 31 21.40 -4.41 -9.89
C GLY A 31 20.17 -4.63 -10.78
N ASP A 32 20.29 -4.25 -12.05
CA ASP A 32 19.15 -4.21 -12.98
C ASP A 32 18.79 -5.57 -13.61
N ASP A 33 19.66 -6.58 -13.52
CA ASP A 33 19.42 -7.91 -14.09
C ASP A 33 18.53 -8.76 -13.18
N LEU A 34 17.33 -8.25 -12.92
CA LEU A 34 16.28 -8.92 -12.14
C LEU A 34 15.07 -9.19 -13.02
N GLN A 35 14.50 -10.38 -12.88
CA GLN A 35 13.21 -10.75 -13.45
C GLN A 35 12.20 -10.93 -12.33
N PHE A 36 11.11 -10.18 -12.40
CA PHE A 36 10.03 -10.21 -11.42
C PHE A 36 8.83 -10.99 -11.96
N PHE A 37 8.44 -12.03 -11.26
CA PHE A 37 7.25 -12.84 -11.51
C PHE A 37 6.19 -12.43 -10.50
N ILE A 38 5.16 -11.73 -10.98
CA ILE A 38 4.14 -11.10 -10.15
C ILE A 38 2.90 -11.97 -10.09
N PHE A 39 2.58 -12.45 -8.90
CA PHE A 39 1.41 -13.29 -8.67
C PHE A 39 0.24 -12.45 -8.16
N ASP A 40 -0.71 -12.20 -9.07
CA ASP A 40 -1.87 -11.31 -8.89
C ASP A 40 -3.17 -12.08 -9.07
N SER A 41 -4.26 -11.58 -8.48
CA SER A 41 -5.60 -12.17 -8.63
C SER A 41 -6.15 -12.03 -10.07
N GLN A 42 -5.72 -10.98 -10.80
CA GLN A 42 -6.18 -10.66 -12.16
C GLN A 42 -5.00 -10.37 -13.10
N PRO A 43 -4.15 -11.37 -13.36
CA PRO A 43 -2.88 -11.19 -14.07
C PRO A 43 -3.03 -10.69 -15.52
N GLU A 44 -4.10 -11.05 -16.21
CA GLU A 44 -4.34 -10.61 -17.58
C GLU A 44 -4.64 -9.11 -17.64
N VAL A 45 -5.40 -8.61 -16.66
CA VAL A 45 -5.69 -7.17 -16.52
C VAL A 45 -4.43 -6.43 -16.10
N ALA A 46 -3.71 -6.95 -15.11
CA ALA A 46 -2.43 -6.38 -14.68
C ALA A 46 -1.42 -6.28 -15.84
N ALA A 47 -1.27 -7.33 -16.67
CA ALA A 47 -0.38 -7.32 -17.83
C ALA A 47 -0.80 -6.26 -18.89
N ARG A 48 -2.11 -5.97 -19.02
CA ARG A 48 -2.61 -4.89 -19.88
C ARG A 48 -2.25 -3.51 -19.34
N LEU A 49 -2.38 -3.32 -18.02
CA LEU A 49 -2.12 -2.05 -17.34
C LEU A 49 -0.62 -1.74 -17.22
N TYR A 50 0.21 -2.77 -17.10
CA TYR A 50 1.66 -2.70 -16.99
C TYR A 50 2.34 -3.45 -18.15
N PRO A 51 2.26 -2.89 -19.37
CA PRO A 51 2.75 -3.58 -20.57
C PRO A 51 4.27 -3.77 -20.55
N LYS A 52 4.74 -4.89 -21.10
CA LYS A 52 6.18 -5.24 -21.19
C LYS A 52 7.04 -4.18 -21.89
N LYS A 53 6.46 -3.36 -22.76
CA LYS A 53 7.17 -2.25 -23.39
C LYS A 53 7.69 -1.23 -22.36
N THR A 54 6.92 -0.99 -21.29
CA THR A 54 7.25 -0.04 -20.22
C THR A 54 7.90 -0.75 -19.02
N TYR A 55 7.44 -1.98 -18.73
CA TYR A 55 7.90 -2.79 -17.60
C TYR A 55 8.42 -4.16 -18.10
N PRO A 56 9.57 -4.19 -18.80
CA PRO A 56 10.07 -5.41 -19.48
C PRO A 56 10.44 -6.53 -18.51
N ASP A 57 10.77 -6.20 -17.28
CA ASP A 57 11.18 -7.10 -16.20
C ASP A 57 10.01 -7.64 -15.36
N LEU A 58 8.76 -7.21 -15.62
CA LEU A 58 7.57 -7.74 -14.93
C LEU A 58 6.89 -8.81 -15.79
N GLU A 59 6.55 -9.95 -15.18
CA GLU A 59 5.72 -11.00 -15.77
C GLU A 59 4.59 -11.38 -14.80
N PHE A 60 3.33 -11.30 -15.26
CA PHE A 60 2.16 -11.50 -14.41
C PHE A 60 1.63 -12.93 -14.51
N HIS A 61 1.34 -13.51 -13.35
CA HIS A 61 0.81 -14.87 -13.18
C HIS A 61 -0.33 -14.87 -12.19
N LYS A 62 -1.22 -15.86 -12.31
CA LYS A 62 -2.30 -16.05 -11.35
C LYS A 62 -1.76 -16.55 -10.02
N LEU A 63 -2.26 -15.98 -8.92
CA LEU A 63 -1.89 -16.40 -7.58
C LEU A 63 -2.14 -17.91 -7.39
N LEU A 64 -1.11 -18.66 -7.00
CA LEU A 64 -1.15 -20.12 -6.95
C LEU A 64 -2.27 -20.64 -6.04
N SER A 65 -2.46 -20.01 -4.89
CA SER A 65 -3.54 -20.40 -3.98
C SER A 65 -4.94 -20.25 -4.61
N GLU A 66 -5.12 -19.34 -5.58
CA GLU A 66 -6.39 -19.15 -6.27
C GLU A 66 -6.57 -20.07 -7.48
N SER A 67 -5.49 -20.55 -8.09
CA SER A 67 -5.56 -21.48 -9.22
C SER A 67 -5.63 -22.94 -8.78
N ILE A 68 -4.85 -23.32 -7.78
CA ILE A 68 -4.68 -24.71 -7.34
C ILE A 68 -5.74 -25.12 -6.32
N PHE A 69 -6.07 -24.25 -5.35
CA PHE A 69 -7.01 -24.57 -4.29
C PHE A 69 -8.47 -24.30 -4.68
N ARG A 70 -9.36 -24.92 -3.92
CA ARG A 70 -10.83 -24.76 -4.05
C ARG A 70 -11.38 -24.13 -2.78
N TYR A 71 -12.12 -23.05 -2.91
CA TYR A 71 -12.71 -22.31 -1.80
C TYR A 71 -14.22 -22.55 -1.69
N LYS A 72 -14.74 -22.54 -0.47
CA LYS A 72 -16.17 -22.70 -0.21
C LYS A 72 -16.95 -21.50 -0.75
N ASN A 73 -18.05 -21.80 -1.46
CA ASN A 73 -19.03 -20.81 -1.93
C ASN A 73 -20.42 -21.33 -1.53
N GLY A 74 -20.81 -21.14 -0.25
CA GLY A 74 -22.06 -21.67 0.33
C GLY A 74 -21.93 -23.05 1.01
N ASP A 75 -23.06 -23.62 1.47
CA ASP A 75 -23.10 -24.78 2.38
C ASP A 75 -23.35 -26.16 1.71
N GLY A 76 -23.33 -26.26 0.40
CA GLY A 76 -23.61 -27.52 -0.32
C GLY A 76 -22.56 -28.61 -0.06
N LEU A 77 -22.96 -29.90 -0.25
CA LEU A 77 -22.09 -31.08 -0.04
C LEU A 77 -20.76 -30.98 -0.79
N LYS A 78 -20.78 -30.47 -2.04
CA LYS A 78 -19.55 -30.22 -2.84
C LYS A 78 -18.61 -29.23 -2.16
N ASN A 79 -19.11 -28.28 -1.39
CA ASN A 79 -18.31 -27.31 -0.66
C ASN A 79 -17.62 -27.91 0.57
N ARG A 80 -18.21 -28.94 1.19
CA ARG A 80 -17.61 -29.67 2.32
C ARG A 80 -16.38 -30.49 1.91
N LEU A 81 -16.30 -30.91 0.63
CA LEU A 81 -15.16 -31.68 0.12
C LEU A 81 -13.95 -30.80 -0.27
N LYS A 82 -14.14 -29.50 -0.48
CA LYS A 82 -13.07 -28.59 -0.93
C LYS A 82 -11.86 -28.52 0.02
N PRO A 83 -12.03 -28.43 1.37
CA PRO A 83 -10.89 -28.46 2.27
C PRO A 83 -10.12 -29.80 2.24
N ILE A 84 -10.83 -30.91 2.02
CA ILE A 84 -10.21 -32.23 1.88
C ILE A 84 -9.37 -32.27 0.60
N TYR A 85 -9.91 -31.78 -0.52
CA TYR A 85 -9.18 -31.65 -1.76
C TYR A 85 -7.90 -30.80 -1.56
N ASN A 86 -7.98 -29.66 -0.91
CA ASN A 86 -6.84 -28.78 -0.66
C ASN A 86 -5.76 -29.48 0.18
N LYS A 87 -6.15 -30.27 1.18
CA LYS A 87 -5.20 -31.11 1.96
C LYS A 87 -4.50 -32.17 1.10
N ILE A 88 -5.27 -32.85 0.24
CA ILE A 88 -4.71 -33.85 -0.69
C ILE A 88 -3.70 -33.20 -1.64
N VAL A 89 -4.04 -32.04 -2.20
CA VAL A 89 -3.15 -31.31 -3.10
C VAL A 89 -1.85 -30.93 -2.39
N LEU A 90 -1.93 -30.35 -1.18
CA LEU A 90 -0.72 -30.02 -0.40
C LEU A 90 0.13 -31.27 -0.09
N GLN A 91 -0.50 -32.39 0.26
CA GLN A 91 0.22 -33.62 0.53
C GLN A 91 0.88 -34.19 -0.74
N ALA A 92 0.19 -34.14 -1.87
CA ALA A 92 0.73 -34.57 -3.15
C ALA A 92 1.94 -33.71 -3.56
N LEU A 93 1.85 -32.40 -3.44
CA LEU A 93 2.98 -31.48 -3.70
C LEU A 93 4.16 -31.77 -2.76
N ARG A 94 3.90 -32.06 -1.48
CA ARG A 94 4.94 -32.40 -0.51
C ARG A 94 5.70 -33.68 -0.87
N TRP A 95 5.00 -34.70 -1.39
CA TRP A 95 5.59 -36.00 -1.69
C TRP A 95 6.24 -36.06 -3.07
N PHE A 96 5.63 -35.45 -4.05
CA PHE A 96 6.05 -35.54 -5.46
C PHE A 96 6.78 -34.30 -5.95
N GLY A 97 6.80 -33.22 -5.14
CA GLY A 97 7.38 -31.94 -5.57
C GLY A 97 6.73 -31.44 -6.84
N ASN A 98 7.52 -30.91 -7.74
CA ASN A 98 7.08 -30.47 -9.08
C ASN A 98 7.30 -31.55 -10.16
N SER A 99 7.15 -32.82 -9.81
CA SER A 99 7.40 -33.91 -10.75
C SER A 99 6.33 -33.99 -11.85
N SER A 100 6.72 -34.57 -13.00
CA SER A 100 5.80 -34.85 -14.11
C SER A 100 4.59 -35.72 -13.72
N ALA A 101 4.68 -36.46 -12.60
CA ALA A 101 3.60 -37.27 -12.05
C ALA A 101 2.36 -36.42 -11.63
N LEU A 102 2.54 -35.14 -11.30
CA LEU A 102 1.45 -34.22 -11.01
C LEU A 102 0.81 -33.62 -12.27
N GLY A 103 1.35 -33.92 -13.45
CA GLY A 103 0.88 -33.38 -14.73
C GLY A 103 -0.58 -33.67 -15.09
N THR A 104 -1.18 -34.69 -14.47
CA THR A 104 -2.61 -35.01 -14.63
C THR A 104 -3.53 -34.20 -13.70
N PHE A 105 -2.97 -33.60 -12.64
CA PHE A 105 -3.74 -32.83 -11.63
C PHE A 105 -3.73 -31.33 -11.87
N PHE A 106 -2.71 -30.80 -12.56
CA PHE A 106 -2.52 -29.37 -12.76
C PHE A 106 -2.55 -28.99 -14.24
N SER A 107 -3.14 -27.82 -14.54
CA SER A 107 -3.08 -27.24 -15.87
C SER A 107 -1.64 -26.93 -16.30
N ALA A 108 -1.40 -26.73 -17.58
CA ALA A 108 -0.08 -26.31 -18.08
C ALA A 108 0.36 -24.95 -17.46
N SER A 109 -0.61 -24.06 -17.24
CA SER A 109 -0.37 -22.78 -16.58
C SER A 109 0.03 -22.94 -15.11
N ASP A 110 -0.67 -23.83 -14.35
CA ASP A 110 -0.33 -24.08 -12.95
C ASP A 110 1.07 -24.69 -12.80
N ARG A 111 1.41 -25.63 -13.70
CA ARG A 111 2.76 -26.23 -13.71
C ARG A 111 3.84 -25.18 -13.96
N ARG A 112 3.64 -24.31 -14.96
CA ARG A 112 4.57 -23.20 -15.22
C ARG A 112 4.73 -22.30 -13.99
N SER A 113 3.63 -21.98 -13.31
CA SER A 113 3.66 -21.18 -12.08
C SER A 113 4.41 -21.90 -10.95
N LEU A 114 4.23 -23.22 -10.79
CA LEU A 114 4.99 -24.04 -9.84
C LEU A 114 6.48 -24.07 -10.17
N ASP A 115 6.85 -24.19 -11.47
CA ASP A 115 8.24 -24.14 -11.92
C ASP A 115 8.90 -22.78 -11.61
N ILE A 116 8.15 -21.69 -11.80
CA ILE A 116 8.61 -20.33 -11.47
C ILE A 116 8.88 -20.23 -9.97
N TYR A 117 7.93 -20.68 -9.13
CA TYR A 117 8.08 -20.63 -7.67
C TYR A 117 9.26 -21.47 -7.19
N THR A 118 9.39 -22.71 -7.65
CA THR A 118 10.49 -23.59 -7.24
C THR A 118 11.84 -23.08 -7.71
N GLY A 119 11.89 -22.43 -8.89
CA GLY A 119 13.08 -21.81 -9.46
C GLY A 119 13.35 -20.37 -8.98
N ALA A 120 12.52 -19.81 -8.09
CA ALA A 120 12.73 -18.46 -7.56
C ALA A 120 13.93 -18.39 -6.62
N ASP A 121 14.73 -17.35 -6.77
CA ASP A 121 15.84 -17.05 -5.87
C ASP A 121 15.34 -16.37 -4.56
N LEU A 122 14.25 -15.60 -4.67
CA LEU A 122 13.60 -14.92 -3.54
C LEU A 122 12.09 -14.90 -3.76
N VAL A 123 11.33 -15.15 -2.70
CA VAL A 123 9.88 -14.91 -2.64
C VAL A 123 9.62 -13.75 -1.69
N VAL A 124 8.85 -12.78 -2.16
CA VAL A 124 8.45 -11.59 -1.42
C VAL A 124 6.93 -11.54 -1.35
N THR A 125 6.36 -11.42 -0.18
CA THR A 125 4.94 -11.11 -0.05
C THR A 125 4.78 -9.59 0.07
N THR A 126 3.94 -9.00 -0.81
CA THR A 126 3.82 -7.54 -0.97
C THR A 126 3.37 -6.86 0.31
N GLY A 127 3.69 -5.58 0.44
CA GLY A 127 3.22 -4.72 1.52
C GLY A 127 1.70 -4.48 1.50
N GLY A 128 1.23 -3.72 2.46
CA GLY A 128 -0.18 -3.37 2.57
C GLY A 128 -0.82 -3.80 3.88
N THR A 129 -2.16 -3.88 3.92
CA THR A 129 -2.93 -4.19 5.12
C THR A 129 -3.92 -5.32 4.81
N TYR A 130 -3.46 -6.43 4.29
CA TYR A 130 -4.32 -7.59 3.97
C TYR A 130 -4.17 -8.76 4.97
N LEU A 131 -3.19 -8.70 5.88
CA LEU A 131 -3.01 -9.66 6.97
C LEU A 131 -3.53 -9.06 8.29
N VAL A 132 -4.83 -8.79 8.32
CA VAL A 132 -5.58 -8.30 9.48
C VAL A 132 -6.88 -9.11 9.60
N GLU A 133 -7.39 -9.31 10.82
CA GLU A 133 -8.54 -10.19 11.04
C GLU A 133 -9.89 -9.64 10.56
N ASN A 134 -9.92 -8.39 10.08
CA ASN A 134 -11.08 -7.83 9.38
C ASN A 134 -11.31 -8.50 8.01
N TYR A 135 -10.31 -9.23 7.50
CA TYR A 135 -10.42 -9.99 6.26
C TYR A 135 -10.39 -11.49 6.51
N ASN A 136 -11.00 -12.26 5.60
CA ASN A 136 -10.85 -13.71 5.60
C ASN A 136 -9.42 -14.08 5.15
N LEU A 137 -8.61 -14.59 6.09
CA LEU A 137 -7.21 -14.92 5.86
C LEU A 137 -7.00 -16.28 5.15
N GLU A 138 -8.04 -17.11 4.95
CA GLU A 138 -7.91 -18.47 4.44
C GLU A 138 -7.10 -18.55 3.13
N ARG A 139 -7.35 -17.63 2.19
CA ARG A 139 -6.62 -17.62 0.91
C ARG A 139 -5.13 -17.31 1.10
N ARG A 140 -4.81 -16.38 2.00
CA ARG A 140 -3.43 -15.98 2.30
C ARG A 140 -2.69 -17.10 3.05
N LEU A 141 -3.34 -17.71 4.04
CA LEU A 141 -2.81 -18.86 4.76
C LEU A 141 -2.54 -20.04 3.82
N ASN A 142 -3.42 -20.29 2.86
CA ASN A 142 -3.20 -21.33 1.85
C ASN A 142 -2.02 -21.00 0.93
N GLN A 143 -1.80 -19.73 0.58
CA GLN A 143 -0.61 -19.32 -0.17
C GLN A 143 0.66 -19.64 0.63
N PHE A 144 0.76 -19.23 1.89
CA PHE A 144 1.91 -19.51 2.76
C PHE A 144 2.13 -21.01 3.03
N ARG A 145 1.05 -21.81 3.05
CA ARG A 145 1.18 -23.27 3.13
C ARG A 145 1.79 -23.85 1.85
N LEU A 146 1.44 -23.29 0.68
CA LEU A 146 2.07 -23.67 -0.60
C LEU A 146 3.54 -23.31 -0.58
N ASP A 147 3.90 -22.09 -0.18
CA ASP A 147 5.29 -21.65 -0.11
C ASP A 147 6.12 -22.60 0.76
N ALA A 148 5.59 -22.96 1.94
CA ALA A 148 6.25 -23.91 2.83
C ALA A 148 6.46 -25.30 2.20
N VAL A 149 5.47 -25.80 1.45
CA VAL A 149 5.56 -27.10 0.76
C VAL A 149 6.55 -27.06 -0.40
N LEU A 150 6.65 -25.90 -1.08
CA LEU A 150 7.59 -25.66 -2.18
C LEU A 150 9.01 -25.32 -1.67
N GLY A 151 9.23 -25.31 -0.34
CA GLY A 151 10.52 -24.97 0.26
C GLY A 151 10.87 -23.49 0.12
N LYS A 152 9.88 -22.62 0.05
CA LYS A 152 10.04 -21.16 -0.07
C LYS A 152 9.49 -20.50 1.19
N ASP A 153 10.30 -19.66 1.81
CA ASP A 153 9.93 -18.87 2.96
C ASP A 153 9.91 -17.39 2.53
N PRO A 154 8.72 -16.75 2.47
CA PRO A 154 8.61 -15.40 1.92
C PRO A 154 9.20 -14.35 2.87
N VAL A 155 9.83 -13.32 2.29
CA VAL A 155 10.11 -12.05 2.96
C VAL A 155 8.82 -11.25 3.04
N PHE A 156 8.43 -10.82 4.23
CA PHE A 156 7.32 -9.88 4.42
C PHE A 156 7.82 -8.44 4.20
N PHE A 157 7.20 -7.73 3.28
CA PHE A 157 7.71 -6.43 2.84
C PHE A 157 6.78 -5.27 3.24
N THR A 158 7.22 -4.46 4.20
CA THR A 158 6.54 -3.25 4.71
C THR A 158 5.04 -3.41 4.98
N GLN A 159 4.70 -4.47 5.71
CA GLN A 159 3.30 -4.77 6.02
C GLN A 159 2.80 -4.08 7.28
N SER A 160 1.48 -3.80 7.32
CA SER A 160 0.75 -3.64 8.58
C SER A 160 0.09 -4.97 8.95
N LEU A 161 0.41 -5.49 10.13
CA LEU A 161 0.00 -6.81 10.60
C LEU A 161 -0.92 -6.72 11.82
N GLY A 162 -1.94 -7.57 11.85
CA GLY A 162 -2.80 -7.80 13.01
C GLY A 162 -3.75 -6.63 13.36
N PRO A 163 -4.36 -6.65 14.56
CA PRO A 163 -4.18 -7.68 15.58
C PRO A 163 -4.68 -9.06 15.14
N PHE A 164 -4.16 -10.11 15.81
CA PHE A 164 -4.56 -11.51 15.61
C PHE A 164 -5.12 -12.06 16.92
N ASP A 165 -6.44 -12.00 17.10
CA ASP A 165 -7.12 -12.44 18.32
C ASP A 165 -7.60 -13.90 18.20
N LYS A 166 -7.87 -14.37 16.97
CA LYS A 166 -8.34 -15.74 16.73
C LYS A 166 -7.21 -16.75 16.91
N SER A 167 -7.38 -17.70 17.82
CA SER A 167 -6.37 -18.74 18.10
C SER A 167 -5.94 -19.52 16.85
N TYR A 168 -6.88 -19.79 15.95
CA TYR A 168 -6.59 -20.45 14.67
C TYR A 168 -5.60 -19.64 13.83
N ASN A 169 -5.83 -18.33 13.64
CA ASN A 169 -4.94 -17.48 12.86
C ASN A 169 -3.54 -17.39 13.49
N ARG A 170 -3.47 -17.28 14.82
CA ARG A 170 -2.21 -17.27 15.57
C ARG A 170 -1.40 -18.56 15.37
N GLN A 171 -2.08 -19.72 15.48
CA GLN A 171 -1.44 -21.04 15.27
C GLN A 171 -0.93 -21.23 13.85
N GLU A 172 -1.63 -20.71 12.85
CA GLU A 172 -1.22 -20.80 11.44
C GLU A 172 -0.12 -19.81 11.09
N LEU A 173 -0.19 -18.57 11.60
CA LEU A 173 0.77 -17.50 11.24
C LEU A 173 2.11 -17.63 11.97
N SER A 174 2.12 -18.09 13.23
CA SER A 174 3.37 -18.19 14.00
C SER A 174 4.45 -19.03 13.29
N PRO A 175 4.20 -20.26 12.78
CA PRO A 175 5.22 -20.99 12.05
C PRO A 175 5.61 -20.35 10.71
N ILE A 176 4.74 -19.54 10.11
CA ILE A 176 5.03 -18.79 8.87
C ILE A 176 6.01 -17.67 9.19
N PHE A 177 5.69 -16.88 10.21
CA PHE A 177 6.60 -15.81 10.66
C PHE A 177 7.94 -16.38 11.14
N ASP A 178 7.94 -17.51 11.86
CA ASP A 178 9.18 -18.15 12.35
C ASP A 178 10.10 -18.60 11.18
N ARG A 179 9.55 -19.05 10.07
CA ARG A 179 10.33 -19.45 8.90
C ARG A 179 10.78 -18.28 8.04
N SER A 180 10.00 -17.18 8.02
CA SER A 180 10.38 -16.01 7.23
C SER A 180 11.81 -15.55 7.56
N PRO A 181 12.67 -15.34 6.56
CA PRO A 181 14.03 -14.87 6.80
C PRO A 181 14.08 -13.38 7.21
N LEU A 182 13.06 -12.59 6.86
CA LEU A 182 13.00 -11.16 7.13
C LEU A 182 11.55 -10.67 7.14
N ILE A 183 11.19 -9.90 8.15
CA ILE A 183 9.87 -9.28 8.30
C ILE A 183 10.05 -7.77 8.41
N LEU A 184 9.75 -7.05 7.33
CA LEU A 184 9.73 -5.60 7.29
C LEU A 184 8.32 -5.11 7.60
N LEU A 185 8.19 -4.27 8.60
CA LEU A 185 6.94 -3.68 9.08
C LEU A 185 6.99 -2.18 8.85
N ARG A 186 5.87 -1.55 8.56
CA ARG A 186 5.84 -0.10 8.35
C ARG A 186 5.41 0.71 9.59
N ASP A 187 5.10 0.03 10.69
CA ASP A 187 4.69 0.65 11.95
C ASP A 187 5.00 -0.24 13.16
N GLU A 188 5.28 0.40 14.31
CA GLU A 188 5.56 -0.27 15.57
C GLU A 188 4.34 -1.05 16.11
N ARG A 189 3.13 -0.60 15.81
CA ARG A 189 1.91 -1.30 16.21
C ARG A 189 1.86 -2.70 15.61
N SER A 190 2.22 -2.85 14.35
CA SER A 190 2.35 -4.15 13.69
C SER A 190 3.39 -5.04 14.35
N ARG A 191 4.53 -4.47 14.77
CA ARG A 191 5.54 -5.20 15.52
C ARG A 191 5.01 -5.71 16.86
N ASN A 192 4.29 -4.87 17.59
CA ASN A 192 3.67 -5.25 18.87
C ASN A 192 2.60 -6.34 18.68
N HIS A 193 1.86 -6.34 17.57
CA HIS A 193 0.85 -7.36 17.29
C HIS A 193 1.42 -8.75 17.02
N ILE A 194 2.67 -8.85 16.57
CA ILE A 194 3.28 -10.15 16.23
C ILE A 194 4.40 -10.59 17.20
N GLN A 195 4.75 -9.77 18.20
CA GLN A 195 5.89 -10.02 19.08
C GLN A 195 5.84 -11.37 19.80
N ASP A 196 4.65 -11.86 20.10
CA ASP A 196 4.41 -13.16 20.74
C ASP A 196 4.12 -14.30 19.75
N LEU A 197 4.13 -14.00 18.45
CA LEU A 197 3.99 -14.96 17.36
C LEU A 197 5.32 -15.31 16.69
N VAL A 198 6.39 -14.57 17.00
CA VAL A 198 7.72 -14.70 16.38
C VAL A 198 8.73 -15.03 17.46
N LYS A 199 9.48 -16.15 17.30
CA LYS A 199 10.50 -16.56 18.28
C LYS A 199 11.72 -15.65 18.26
N ASP A 200 12.16 -15.24 17.07
CA ASP A 200 13.30 -14.34 16.88
C ASP A 200 12.82 -12.98 16.35
N LEU A 201 12.69 -12.01 17.24
CA LEU A 201 12.32 -10.64 16.88
C LEU A 201 13.46 -9.87 16.18
N GLY A 202 14.69 -10.41 16.19
CA GLY A 202 15.83 -9.79 15.50
C GLY A 202 15.67 -9.68 13.98
N LYS A 203 14.77 -10.47 13.39
CA LYS A 203 14.42 -10.39 11.96
C LYS A 203 13.22 -9.50 11.64
N CYS A 204 12.59 -8.89 12.66
CA CYS A 204 11.46 -7.98 12.52
C CYS A 204 11.96 -6.54 12.62
N HIS A 205 11.95 -5.82 11.51
CA HIS A 205 12.43 -4.45 11.45
C HIS A 205 11.29 -3.51 11.05
N VAL A 206 11.18 -2.40 11.76
CA VAL A 206 10.26 -1.32 11.38
C VAL A 206 11.00 -0.37 10.46
N VAL A 207 10.46 -0.17 9.27
CA VAL A 207 10.96 0.75 8.24
C VAL A 207 9.78 1.58 7.72
N ALA A 208 10.03 2.63 6.97
CA ALA A 208 8.95 3.40 6.35
C ALA A 208 8.16 2.57 5.34
N ASP A 209 6.96 3.04 4.97
CA ASP A 209 6.20 2.45 3.86
C ASP A 209 7.08 2.43 2.59
N ALA A 210 7.14 1.27 1.91
CA ALA A 210 8.03 1.09 0.76
C ALA A 210 7.86 2.17 -0.32
N VAL A 211 6.66 2.73 -0.48
CA VAL A 211 6.38 3.74 -1.50
C VAL A 211 7.24 4.99 -1.33
N PHE A 212 7.71 5.31 -0.13
CA PHE A 212 8.68 6.40 0.07
C PHE A 212 10.03 6.16 -0.62
N ALA A 213 10.39 4.91 -0.94
CA ALA A 213 11.58 4.62 -1.75
C ALA A 213 11.50 5.21 -3.17
N LEU A 214 10.30 5.53 -3.67
CA LEU A 214 10.08 6.16 -4.96
C LEU A 214 10.24 7.70 -4.93
N ALA A 215 10.63 8.29 -3.80
CA ALA A 215 10.77 9.74 -3.68
C ALA A 215 11.83 10.28 -4.64
N GLU A 216 11.49 11.35 -5.35
CA GLU A 216 12.42 12.10 -6.22
C GLU A 216 13.30 13.03 -5.36
N THR A 217 14.26 12.46 -4.66
CA THR A 217 15.09 13.16 -3.66
C THR A 217 15.77 14.39 -4.25
N ASP A 218 16.36 14.31 -5.44
CA ASP A 218 17.01 15.44 -6.12
C ASP A 218 16.03 16.61 -6.37
N ARG A 219 14.77 16.29 -6.70
CA ARG A 219 13.73 17.30 -6.89
C ARG A 219 13.32 17.92 -5.55
N ILE A 220 13.15 17.10 -4.54
CA ILE A 220 12.77 17.53 -3.19
C ILE A 220 13.85 18.43 -2.61
N GLU A 221 15.11 18.04 -2.71
CA GLU A 221 16.26 18.85 -2.26
C GLU A 221 16.35 20.19 -2.98
N LYS A 222 16.12 20.22 -4.30
CA LYS A 222 16.05 21.49 -5.07
C LYS A 222 14.93 22.39 -4.59
N ILE A 223 13.75 21.84 -4.28
CA ILE A 223 12.62 22.62 -3.72
C ILE A 223 12.99 23.19 -2.35
N LEU A 224 13.60 22.38 -1.49
CA LEU A 224 13.99 22.79 -0.12
C LEU A 224 15.12 23.83 -0.13
N ALA A 225 16.08 23.71 -1.05
CA ALA A 225 17.18 24.65 -1.18
C ALA A 225 16.80 25.99 -1.80
N SER A 226 15.64 26.05 -2.49
CA SER A 226 15.15 27.28 -3.11
C SER A 226 14.70 28.30 -2.06
N SER A 227 15.13 29.55 -2.24
CA SER A 227 14.66 30.67 -1.42
C SER A 227 13.22 31.08 -1.74
N GLN A 228 12.72 30.65 -2.90
CA GLN A 228 11.35 30.96 -3.35
C GLN A 228 10.55 29.66 -3.53
N PRO A 229 9.26 29.64 -3.15
CA PRO A 229 8.39 28.50 -3.39
C PRO A 229 8.24 28.26 -4.91
N PRO A 230 7.89 27.03 -5.32
CA PRO A 230 7.51 26.76 -6.70
C PRO A 230 6.39 27.68 -7.17
N ALA A 231 6.47 28.13 -8.43
CA ALA A 231 5.43 28.99 -9.01
C ALA A 231 4.06 28.28 -8.96
N PRO A 232 2.99 28.97 -8.54
CA PRO A 232 1.66 28.37 -8.49
C PRO A 232 1.19 27.94 -9.87
N THR A 233 0.62 26.75 -9.96
CA THR A 233 0.02 26.22 -11.20
C THR A 233 -1.45 26.64 -11.36
N GLY A 234 -2.06 27.12 -10.29
CA GLY A 234 -3.49 27.41 -10.24
C GLY A 234 -4.37 26.15 -10.15
N ARG A 235 -3.78 24.96 -9.97
CA ARG A 235 -4.48 23.68 -10.01
C ARG A 235 -4.36 22.92 -8.70
N VAL A 236 -5.45 22.26 -8.27
CA VAL A 236 -5.49 21.42 -7.07
C VAL A 236 -6.10 20.06 -7.41
N ALA A 237 -5.52 18.99 -6.92
CA ALA A 237 -6.12 17.65 -7.05
C ALA A 237 -6.89 17.28 -5.78
N ILE A 238 -8.02 16.57 -5.93
CA ILE A 238 -8.78 15.99 -4.84
C ILE A 238 -8.94 14.48 -5.07
N SER A 239 -8.48 13.68 -4.12
CA SER A 239 -8.69 12.23 -4.11
C SER A 239 -9.77 11.90 -3.11
N VAL A 240 -10.81 11.23 -3.57
CA VAL A 240 -11.96 10.80 -2.76
C VAL A 240 -12.02 9.28 -2.64
N ARG A 241 -12.86 8.81 -1.72
CA ARG A 241 -13.16 7.40 -1.55
C ARG A 241 -14.62 7.22 -1.10
N HIS A 242 -15.30 6.21 -1.63
CA HIS A 242 -16.50 5.70 -0.97
C HIS A 242 -16.09 4.77 0.16
N TRP A 243 -16.55 5.05 1.40
CA TRP A 243 -16.16 4.30 2.59
C TRP A 243 -17.39 3.76 3.31
N ASN A 244 -17.64 2.45 3.22
CA ASN A 244 -18.82 1.80 3.79
C ASN A 244 -18.76 1.62 5.32
N TYR A 245 -17.60 1.86 5.93
CA TYR A 245 -17.35 1.62 7.36
C TYR A 245 -17.30 2.92 8.17
N VAL A 246 -17.87 4.01 7.65
CA VAL A 246 -18.01 5.24 8.43
C VAL A 246 -18.85 4.95 9.67
N SER A 247 -18.40 5.42 10.83
CA SER A 247 -18.98 5.09 12.14
C SER A 247 -20.48 5.41 12.27
N ASP A 248 -20.97 6.38 11.50
CA ASP A 248 -22.36 6.85 11.49
C ASP A 248 -23.11 6.46 10.18
N GLY A 249 -22.60 5.44 9.48
CA GLY A 249 -23.22 4.91 8.29
C GLY A 249 -23.43 5.96 7.19
N GLU A 250 -24.65 6.02 6.63
CA GLU A 250 -24.99 6.94 5.55
C GLU A 250 -24.85 8.42 5.96
N GLY A 251 -25.16 8.77 7.21
CA GLY A 251 -25.03 10.13 7.74
C GLY A 251 -23.56 10.59 7.74
N GLY A 252 -22.66 9.74 8.19
CA GLY A 252 -21.22 10.04 8.20
C GLY A 252 -20.66 10.18 6.79
N MET A 253 -21.04 9.28 5.88
CA MET A 253 -20.61 9.38 4.48
C MET A 253 -21.13 10.67 3.83
N ARG A 254 -22.34 11.09 4.13
CA ARG A 254 -22.92 12.34 3.62
C ARG A 254 -22.14 13.55 4.13
N ARG A 255 -21.83 13.63 5.44
CA ARG A 255 -21.00 14.70 6.01
C ARG A 255 -19.63 14.81 5.31
N TYR A 256 -18.98 13.70 5.08
CA TYR A 256 -17.72 13.67 4.34
C TYR A 256 -17.88 14.22 2.91
N LEU A 257 -18.90 13.76 2.16
CA LEU A 257 -19.14 14.26 0.80
C LEU A 257 -19.49 15.76 0.77
N ASP A 258 -20.27 16.23 1.75
CA ASP A 258 -20.59 17.66 1.92
C ASP A 258 -19.31 18.47 2.19
N SER A 259 -18.41 17.97 3.04
CA SER A 259 -17.12 18.59 3.31
C SER A 259 -16.21 18.64 2.07
N ILE A 260 -16.21 17.60 1.23
CA ILE A 260 -15.46 17.63 -0.04
C ILE A 260 -16.04 18.63 -1.04
N ARG A 261 -17.39 18.75 -1.12
CA ARG A 261 -18.04 19.77 -1.95
C ARG A 261 -17.66 21.17 -1.52
N GLU A 262 -17.65 21.43 -0.21
CA GLU A 262 -17.25 22.74 0.33
C GLU A 262 -15.77 23.03 0.02
N ILE A 263 -14.86 22.06 0.21
CA ILE A 263 -13.46 22.19 -0.17
C ILE A 263 -13.34 22.60 -1.64
N ALA A 264 -14.02 21.89 -2.56
CA ALA A 264 -13.99 22.22 -3.99
C ALA A 264 -14.56 23.62 -4.26
N THR A 265 -15.65 23.99 -3.57
CA THR A 265 -16.28 25.32 -3.71
C THR A 265 -15.35 26.42 -3.25
N ILE A 266 -14.71 26.31 -2.09
CA ILE A 266 -13.74 27.29 -1.58
C ILE A 266 -12.55 27.43 -2.53
N LEU A 267 -12.01 26.30 -3.01
CA LEU A 267 -10.87 26.31 -3.95
C LEU A 267 -11.17 27.08 -5.23
N VAL A 268 -12.35 26.88 -5.80
CA VAL A 268 -12.77 27.59 -7.00
C VAL A 268 -13.13 29.04 -6.71
N ARG A 269 -14.08 29.28 -5.79
CA ARG A 269 -14.69 30.59 -5.55
C ARG A 269 -13.72 31.57 -4.88
N ASP A 270 -13.02 31.11 -3.83
CA ASP A 270 -12.23 31.99 -2.96
C ASP A 270 -10.74 32.01 -3.33
N HIS A 271 -10.24 30.91 -3.95
CA HIS A 271 -8.84 30.80 -4.34
C HIS A 271 -8.61 30.78 -5.85
N GLY A 272 -9.66 30.82 -6.69
CA GLY A 272 -9.56 30.86 -8.16
C GLY A 272 -8.84 29.64 -8.74
N LYS A 273 -9.00 28.44 -8.14
CA LYS A 273 -8.30 27.23 -8.55
C LYS A 273 -9.13 26.39 -9.54
N GLU A 274 -8.43 25.74 -10.47
CA GLU A 274 -8.97 24.62 -11.21
C GLU A 274 -8.82 23.34 -10.38
N VAL A 275 -9.91 22.61 -10.20
CA VAL A 275 -9.95 21.39 -9.37
C VAL A 275 -10.02 20.16 -10.27
N THR A 276 -9.18 19.15 -9.99
CA THR A 276 -9.22 17.87 -10.67
C THR A 276 -9.41 16.74 -9.65
N PHE A 277 -10.52 16.01 -9.76
CA PHE A 277 -10.67 14.77 -9.01
C PHE A 277 -9.87 13.67 -9.67
N VAL A 278 -8.95 13.05 -8.92
CA VAL A 278 -8.12 11.92 -9.36
C VAL A 278 -7.74 11.05 -8.17
N SER A 279 -7.75 9.73 -8.32
CA SER A 279 -7.51 8.81 -7.22
C SER A 279 -6.67 7.60 -7.65
N THR A 280 -6.28 6.79 -6.67
CA THR A 280 -5.53 5.54 -6.88
C THR A 280 -6.40 4.34 -7.25
N CYS A 281 -7.72 4.45 -7.12
CA CYS A 281 -8.67 3.37 -7.42
C CYS A 281 -9.69 3.86 -8.44
N GLN A 282 -9.34 3.84 -9.73
CA GLN A 282 -10.21 4.32 -10.80
C GLN A 282 -9.83 3.74 -12.17
N GLY A 283 -10.75 3.80 -13.11
CA GLY A 283 -10.49 3.54 -14.53
C GLY A 283 -10.23 2.07 -14.88
N VAL A 284 -10.52 1.13 -14.00
CA VAL A 284 -10.38 -0.32 -14.22
C VAL A 284 -11.73 -0.99 -14.00
N PRO A 285 -12.48 -1.30 -15.06
CA PRO A 285 -13.83 -1.90 -14.94
C PRO A 285 -13.86 -3.24 -14.21
N GLU A 286 -12.76 -3.99 -14.26
CA GLU A 286 -12.61 -5.29 -13.60
C GLU A 286 -12.34 -5.17 -12.10
N TYR A 287 -12.05 -3.98 -11.59
CA TYR A 287 -11.83 -3.73 -10.17
C TYR A 287 -13.10 -3.26 -9.49
N ALA A 288 -13.38 -3.81 -8.31
CA ALA A 288 -14.63 -3.54 -7.59
C ALA A 288 -14.76 -2.08 -7.10
N HIS A 289 -13.64 -1.38 -6.95
CA HIS A 289 -13.60 -0.01 -6.45
C HIS A 289 -13.29 0.98 -7.57
N ASP A 290 -14.10 2.04 -7.67
CA ASP A 290 -13.91 3.12 -8.64
C ASP A 290 -14.28 4.46 -8.00
N ASP A 291 -13.27 5.16 -7.52
CA ASP A 291 -13.41 6.44 -6.84
C ASP A 291 -13.93 7.55 -7.79
N SER A 292 -13.75 7.39 -9.13
CA SER A 292 -14.26 8.35 -10.10
C SER A 292 -15.80 8.43 -10.10
N LYS A 293 -16.49 7.36 -9.68
CA LYS A 293 -17.95 7.37 -9.51
C LYS A 293 -18.36 8.30 -8.37
N THR A 294 -17.65 8.22 -7.24
CA THR A 294 -17.87 9.12 -6.10
C THR A 294 -17.56 10.57 -6.48
N ALA A 295 -16.46 10.80 -7.20
CA ALA A 295 -16.10 12.12 -7.70
C ALA A 295 -17.19 12.71 -8.62
N ARG A 296 -17.70 11.93 -9.57
CA ARG A 296 -18.80 12.39 -10.46
C ARG A 296 -20.08 12.72 -9.69
N ALA A 297 -20.42 11.93 -8.65
CA ALA A 297 -21.58 12.22 -7.81
C ALA A 297 -21.40 13.55 -7.07
N ILE A 298 -20.20 13.84 -6.57
CA ILE A 298 -19.89 15.12 -5.92
C ILE A 298 -20.05 16.28 -6.92
N VAL A 299 -19.46 16.16 -8.13
CA VAL A 299 -19.49 17.21 -9.16
C VAL A 299 -20.93 17.50 -9.63
N ALA A 300 -21.76 16.46 -9.73
CA ALA A 300 -23.18 16.61 -10.12
C ALA A 300 -24.01 17.45 -9.13
N GLU A 301 -23.56 17.58 -7.89
CA GLU A 301 -24.23 18.36 -6.86
C GLU A 301 -23.62 19.78 -6.67
N LEU A 302 -22.53 20.11 -7.42
CA LEU A 302 -21.97 21.46 -7.42
C LEU A 302 -22.81 22.43 -8.28
N GLY A 303 -22.87 23.70 -7.86
CA GLY A 303 -23.48 24.75 -8.70
C GLY A 303 -22.72 24.93 -10.01
N PRO A 304 -23.39 25.37 -11.10
CA PRO A 304 -22.81 25.46 -12.45
C PRO A 304 -21.51 26.27 -12.50
N GLU A 305 -21.43 27.36 -11.74
CA GLU A 305 -20.24 28.22 -11.67
C GLU A 305 -19.03 27.45 -11.13
N ILE A 306 -19.22 26.68 -10.07
CA ILE A 306 -18.16 25.86 -9.47
C ILE A 306 -17.83 24.67 -10.38
N ALA A 307 -18.85 23.96 -10.87
CA ALA A 307 -18.69 22.78 -11.70
C ALA A 307 -17.90 23.05 -12.97
N SER A 308 -17.97 24.28 -13.55
CA SER A 308 -17.21 24.66 -14.75
C SER A 308 -15.69 24.66 -14.57
N HIS A 309 -15.21 24.76 -13.31
CA HIS A 309 -13.80 24.71 -12.92
C HIS A 309 -13.38 23.37 -12.29
N VAL A 310 -14.25 22.36 -12.36
CA VAL A 310 -14.00 21.06 -11.74
C VAL A 310 -14.03 19.96 -12.81
N THR A 311 -12.97 19.18 -12.88
CA THR A 311 -12.86 18.03 -13.79
C THR A 311 -12.73 16.72 -13.01
N VAL A 312 -13.16 15.62 -13.62
CA VAL A 312 -12.94 14.27 -13.08
C VAL A 312 -12.06 13.50 -14.06
N ASP A 313 -10.81 13.27 -13.65
CA ASP A 313 -9.96 12.32 -14.34
C ASP A 313 -10.39 10.91 -13.89
N ALA A 314 -10.96 10.15 -14.82
CA ALA A 314 -11.43 8.80 -14.56
C ALA A 314 -10.54 7.74 -15.23
N ALA A 315 -9.43 8.14 -15.83
CA ALA A 315 -8.49 7.21 -16.44
C ALA A 315 -7.70 6.45 -15.37
N PHE A 316 -7.30 5.22 -15.69
CA PHE A 316 -6.29 4.52 -14.90
C PHE A 316 -4.93 5.17 -15.13
N HIS A 317 -4.19 5.36 -14.06
CA HIS A 317 -2.80 5.79 -14.08
C HIS A 317 -1.92 4.76 -13.37
N THR A 318 -0.81 4.36 -13.99
CA THR A 318 0.24 3.64 -13.26
C THR A 318 0.84 4.56 -12.18
N PRO A 319 1.55 4.02 -11.16
CA PRO A 319 2.19 4.86 -10.16
C PRO A 319 3.07 5.96 -10.75
N ASP A 320 3.89 5.63 -11.76
CA ASP A 320 4.76 6.61 -12.44
C ASP A 320 3.95 7.72 -13.15
N GLN A 321 2.84 7.34 -13.81
CA GLN A 321 1.95 8.30 -14.47
C GLN A 321 1.22 9.19 -13.45
N LEU A 322 0.74 8.61 -12.35
CA LEU A 322 0.08 9.39 -11.30
C LEU A 322 1.05 10.34 -10.61
N MET A 323 2.26 9.88 -10.29
CA MET A 323 3.32 10.73 -9.75
C MET A 323 3.70 11.87 -10.72
N ALA A 324 3.77 11.59 -12.01
CA ALA A 324 4.01 12.62 -13.02
C ALA A 324 2.86 13.64 -13.09
N LEU A 325 1.61 13.17 -13.02
CA LEU A 325 0.41 14.02 -13.04
C LEU A 325 0.36 14.97 -11.84
N VAL A 326 0.60 14.42 -10.62
CA VAL A 326 0.46 15.22 -9.40
C VAL A 326 1.52 16.30 -9.22
N LYS A 327 2.64 16.25 -9.95
CA LYS A 327 3.61 17.35 -10.05
C LYS A 327 3.00 18.64 -10.60
N GLY A 328 1.92 18.54 -11.38
CA GLY A 328 1.23 19.67 -12.00
C GLY A 328 0.21 20.37 -11.11
N PHE A 329 0.13 20.04 -9.81
CA PHE A 329 -0.79 20.65 -8.88
C PHE A 329 -0.05 21.42 -7.78
N ASP A 330 -0.66 22.47 -7.27
CA ASP A 330 -0.13 23.26 -6.15
C ASP A 330 -0.09 22.44 -4.87
N PHE A 331 -1.11 21.62 -4.67
CA PHE A 331 -1.24 20.63 -3.60
C PHE A 331 -2.33 19.61 -3.93
N VAL A 332 -2.43 18.58 -3.08
CA VAL A 332 -3.43 17.51 -3.20
C VAL A 332 -4.24 17.42 -1.90
N VAL A 333 -5.56 17.32 -1.99
CA VAL A 333 -6.42 16.88 -0.88
C VAL A 333 -6.60 15.37 -1.02
N ALA A 334 -6.08 14.58 -0.08
CA ALA A 334 -5.96 13.13 -0.27
C ALA A 334 -6.69 12.32 0.80
N THR A 335 -7.75 11.59 0.40
CA THR A 335 -8.37 10.57 1.24
C THR A 335 -7.63 9.23 1.14
N ARG A 336 -7.01 8.90 0.01
CA ARG A 336 -6.22 7.68 -0.16
C ARG A 336 -4.79 7.87 0.34
N MET A 337 -4.33 7.00 1.27
CA MET A 337 -3.00 7.09 1.86
C MET A 337 -1.87 7.07 0.80
N HIS A 338 -1.92 6.17 -0.17
CA HIS A 338 -0.90 6.13 -1.21
C HIS A 338 -0.98 7.31 -2.19
N MET A 339 -2.15 7.95 -2.34
CA MET A 339 -2.23 9.23 -3.06
C MET A 339 -1.43 10.31 -2.32
N MET A 340 -1.56 10.38 -0.99
CA MET A 340 -0.76 11.27 -0.14
C MET A 340 0.73 10.98 -0.30
N ILE A 341 1.16 9.73 -0.12
CA ILE A 341 2.58 9.36 -0.17
C ILE A 341 3.18 9.66 -1.54
N MET A 342 2.54 9.22 -2.63
CA MET A 342 3.04 9.46 -4.00
C MET A 342 3.12 10.95 -4.34
N SER A 343 2.16 11.76 -3.88
CA SER A 343 2.20 13.21 -4.09
C SER A 343 3.40 13.83 -3.39
N LEU A 344 3.65 13.45 -2.16
CA LEU A 344 4.80 13.92 -1.37
C LEU A 344 6.12 13.46 -1.98
N CYS A 345 6.21 12.22 -2.49
CA CYS A 345 7.40 11.69 -3.15
C CYS A 345 7.86 12.51 -4.35
N VAL A 346 6.99 13.30 -4.95
CA VAL A 346 7.34 14.22 -6.07
C VAL A 346 7.36 15.69 -5.66
N GLY A 347 7.29 15.99 -4.37
CA GLY A 347 7.39 17.35 -3.85
C GLY A 347 6.08 18.14 -3.81
N THR A 348 4.93 17.49 -4.04
CA THR A 348 3.61 18.13 -3.99
C THR A 348 3.01 18.00 -2.60
N PRO A 349 2.72 19.11 -1.89
CA PRO A 349 2.17 19.09 -0.53
C PRO A 349 0.77 18.46 -0.48
N VAL A 350 0.36 17.95 0.69
CA VAL A 350 -0.91 17.25 0.84
C VAL A 350 -1.68 17.71 2.08
N LEU A 351 -2.97 17.99 1.89
CA LEU A 351 -3.98 18.09 2.96
C LEU A 351 -4.61 16.69 3.12
N PRO A 352 -4.32 15.93 4.18
CA PRO A 352 -4.77 14.57 4.32
C PRO A 352 -6.19 14.47 4.91
N ILE A 353 -6.95 13.45 4.45
CA ILE A 353 -8.19 13.00 5.06
C ILE A 353 -8.01 11.55 5.46
N ALA A 354 -8.00 11.25 6.76
CA ALA A 354 -7.83 9.90 7.26
C ALA A 354 -9.17 9.16 7.30
N TYR A 355 -9.16 7.90 6.85
CA TYR A 355 -10.25 6.93 7.03
C TYR A 355 -9.81 5.72 7.85
N GLU A 356 -8.52 5.61 8.15
CA GLU A 356 -7.92 4.56 8.96
C GLU A 356 -6.72 5.11 9.73
N PHE A 357 -6.39 4.44 10.84
CA PHE A 357 -5.28 4.77 11.72
C PHE A 357 -3.95 5.00 10.99
N LYS A 358 -3.62 4.16 10.02
CA LYS A 358 -2.35 4.26 9.25
C LYS A 358 -2.15 5.60 8.54
N THR A 359 -3.24 6.22 8.05
CA THR A 359 -3.17 7.56 7.44
C THR A 359 -2.85 8.61 8.50
N LYS A 360 -3.41 8.49 9.71
CA LYS A 360 -3.12 9.38 10.84
C LYS A 360 -1.64 9.28 11.26
N GLU A 361 -1.09 8.06 11.32
CA GLU A 361 0.33 7.85 11.65
C GLU A 361 1.27 8.47 10.61
N VAL A 362 1.01 8.27 9.32
CA VAL A 362 1.83 8.89 8.27
C VAL A 362 1.70 10.42 8.34
N ALA A 363 0.47 10.98 8.49
CA ALA A 363 0.26 12.41 8.61
C ALA A 363 1.00 13.04 9.81
N LYS A 364 1.09 12.32 10.92
CA LYS A 364 1.87 12.73 12.09
C LYS A 364 3.37 12.77 11.79
N ARG A 365 3.91 11.72 11.16
CA ARG A 365 5.34 11.64 10.81
C ARG A 365 5.75 12.71 9.81
N ILE A 366 4.91 13.02 8.83
CA ILE A 366 5.20 14.07 7.83
C ILE A 366 4.83 15.49 8.28
N GLY A 367 4.39 15.68 9.53
CA GLY A 367 4.17 17.00 10.14
C GLY A 367 2.94 17.76 9.68
N VAL A 368 1.87 17.05 9.27
CA VAL A 368 0.59 17.65 8.82
C VAL A 368 -0.61 17.22 9.69
N ALA A 369 -0.36 16.71 10.89
CA ALA A 369 -1.41 16.22 11.79
C ALA A 369 -2.38 17.32 12.25
N ASP A 370 -1.92 18.56 12.35
CA ASP A 370 -2.73 19.72 12.78
C ASP A 370 -3.76 20.16 11.71
N VAL A 371 -3.62 19.71 10.48
CA VAL A 371 -4.59 19.96 9.38
C VAL A 371 -5.25 18.67 8.88
N LEU A 372 -4.96 17.53 9.50
CA LEU A 372 -5.58 16.25 9.17
C LEU A 372 -7.09 16.31 9.43
N LEU A 373 -7.88 15.93 8.43
CA LEU A 373 -9.31 15.69 8.53
C LEU A 373 -9.56 14.19 8.81
N ASP A 374 -10.62 13.89 9.56
CA ASP A 374 -11.05 12.52 9.83
C ASP A 374 -12.38 12.25 9.12
N ILE A 375 -12.43 11.22 8.26
CA ILE A 375 -13.64 10.90 7.48
C ILE A 375 -14.87 10.62 8.36
N ASP A 376 -14.65 10.08 9.58
CA ASP A 376 -15.71 9.72 10.51
C ASP A 376 -16.36 10.94 11.17
N THR A 377 -15.60 12.02 11.39
CA THR A 377 -16.03 13.17 12.20
C THR A 377 -16.02 14.49 11.46
N VAL A 378 -15.45 14.57 10.26
CA VAL A 378 -15.30 15.82 9.52
C VAL A 378 -16.63 16.53 9.31
N THR A 379 -16.63 17.85 9.54
CA THR A 379 -17.72 18.76 9.21
C THR A 379 -17.29 19.76 8.15
N VAL A 380 -18.26 20.45 7.55
CA VAL A 380 -18.03 21.50 6.55
C VAL A 380 -17.19 22.63 7.14
N GLU A 381 -17.48 23.01 8.39
CA GLU A 381 -16.77 24.08 9.11
C GLU A 381 -15.31 23.68 9.38
N GLU A 382 -15.07 22.46 9.86
CA GLU A 382 -13.73 21.94 10.11
C GLU A 382 -12.93 21.83 8.80
N ALA A 383 -13.57 21.35 7.73
CA ALA A 383 -12.94 21.25 6.41
C ALA A 383 -12.51 22.62 5.88
N SER A 384 -13.39 23.65 6.02
CA SER A 384 -13.11 25.02 5.61
C SER A 384 -11.98 25.63 6.44
N GLU A 385 -12.00 25.46 7.77
CA GLU A 385 -10.94 25.97 8.66
C GLU A 385 -9.58 25.36 8.33
N LYS A 386 -9.51 24.02 8.23
CA LYS A 386 -8.25 23.32 7.98
C LYS A 386 -7.72 23.57 6.58
N LEU A 387 -8.59 23.67 5.56
CA LEU A 387 -8.19 24.10 4.22
C LEU A 387 -7.60 25.50 4.22
N GLY A 388 -8.27 26.46 4.87
CA GLY A 388 -7.78 27.84 4.99
C GLY A 388 -6.44 27.92 5.72
N ARG A 389 -6.28 27.17 6.81
CA ARG A 389 -5.01 27.06 7.55
C ARG A 389 -3.90 26.45 6.68
N PHE A 390 -4.20 25.36 5.95
CA PHE A 390 -3.24 24.68 5.09
C PHE A 390 -2.83 25.58 3.91
N ALA A 391 -3.78 26.14 3.16
CA ALA A 391 -3.54 26.98 2.02
C ALA A 391 -2.79 28.28 2.39
N GLY A 392 -3.17 28.90 3.52
CA GLY A 392 -2.50 30.10 4.03
C GLY A 392 -1.07 29.89 4.54
N ASN A 393 -0.68 28.61 4.79
CA ASN A 393 0.67 28.23 5.26
C ASN A 393 1.31 27.16 4.35
N LEU A 394 0.95 27.12 3.07
CA LEU A 394 1.34 26.07 2.15
C LEU A 394 2.84 25.80 2.12
N ASP A 395 3.66 26.86 2.12
CA ASP A 395 5.12 26.73 2.08
C ASP A 395 5.72 26.17 3.36
N ARG A 396 5.11 26.47 4.51
CA ARG A 396 5.49 25.84 5.79
C ARG A 396 5.22 24.34 5.72
N TYR A 397 4.00 23.94 5.34
CA TYR A 397 3.63 22.52 5.24
C TYR A 397 4.47 21.79 4.18
N ARG A 398 4.72 22.45 3.03
CA ARG A 398 5.64 21.93 1.99
C ARG A 398 7.01 21.62 2.59
N LYS A 399 7.66 22.59 3.23
CA LYS A 399 9.00 22.40 3.81
C LYS A 399 9.01 21.31 4.88
N THR A 400 8.07 21.36 5.83
CA THR A 400 8.00 20.37 6.91
C THR A 400 7.82 18.96 6.36
N SER A 401 6.85 18.77 5.46
CA SER A 401 6.56 17.43 4.92
C SER A 401 7.69 16.91 4.02
N LEU A 402 8.33 17.76 3.22
CA LEU A 402 9.41 17.34 2.33
C LEU A 402 10.69 16.96 3.09
N LEU A 403 11.01 17.64 4.20
CA LEU A 403 12.09 17.20 5.09
C LEU A 403 11.80 15.82 5.67
N ALA A 404 10.59 15.59 6.15
CA ALA A 404 10.17 14.28 6.65
C ALA A 404 10.17 13.20 5.56
N VAL A 405 9.81 13.54 4.31
CA VAL A 405 9.89 12.60 3.18
C VAL A 405 11.30 12.12 2.92
N LEU A 406 12.32 12.95 3.06
CA LEU A 406 13.72 12.53 2.93
C LEU A 406 14.10 11.52 4.04
N GLU A 407 13.63 11.72 5.26
CA GLU A 407 13.83 10.79 6.37
C GLU A 407 13.08 9.46 6.13
N GLU A 408 11.81 9.52 5.70
CA GLU A 408 11.01 8.33 5.35
C GLU A 408 11.63 7.58 4.15
N HIS A 409 12.16 8.30 3.14
CA HIS A 409 12.90 7.69 2.03
C HIS A 409 14.14 6.94 2.52
N ALA A 410 14.97 7.57 3.35
CA ALA A 410 16.15 6.93 3.91
C ALA A 410 15.76 5.68 4.73
N SER A 411 14.68 5.75 5.50
CA SER A 411 14.14 4.62 6.25
C SER A 411 13.64 3.49 5.33
N ALA A 412 12.88 3.80 4.27
CA ALA A 412 12.43 2.81 3.30
C ALA A 412 13.61 2.14 2.56
N MET A 413 14.61 2.94 2.17
CA MET A 413 15.82 2.45 1.50
C MET A 413 16.75 1.68 2.43
N SER A 414 16.65 1.81 3.76
CA SER A 414 17.42 0.99 4.70
C SER A 414 17.10 -0.51 4.57
N ALA A 415 15.95 -0.87 3.99
CA ALA A 415 15.60 -2.24 3.63
C ALA A 415 16.67 -2.89 2.72
N THR A 416 17.42 -2.12 1.93
CA THR A 416 18.52 -2.62 1.09
C THR A 416 19.58 -3.34 1.90
N ASN A 417 19.98 -2.77 3.05
CA ASN A 417 20.96 -3.37 3.94
C ASN A 417 20.48 -4.68 4.57
N LEU A 418 19.17 -4.76 4.87
CA LEU A 418 18.54 -5.94 5.46
C LEU A 418 18.34 -7.07 4.43
N LEU A 419 18.15 -6.72 3.16
CA LEU A 419 17.96 -7.66 2.06
C LEU A 419 19.29 -8.18 1.46
N ALA A 420 20.36 -7.39 1.52
CA ALA A 420 21.64 -7.74 0.93
C ALA A 420 22.18 -9.14 1.33
N PRO A 421 22.10 -9.58 2.60
CA PRO A 421 22.51 -10.93 2.99
C PRO A 421 21.68 -12.05 2.35
N LEU A 422 20.39 -11.79 2.06
CA LEU A 422 19.46 -12.77 1.48
C LEU A 422 19.64 -12.93 -0.04
N ILE A 423 20.17 -11.90 -0.70
CA ILE A 423 20.31 -11.84 -2.16
C ILE A 423 21.68 -12.41 -2.61
N GLY A 424 22.59 -12.66 -1.64
CA GLY A 424 23.91 -13.20 -1.90
C GLY A 424 24.87 -12.19 -2.54
N GLY A 425 25.94 -11.90 -1.84
CA GLY A 425 26.96 -10.86 -2.03
C GLY A 425 27.51 -10.48 -3.39
N ARG A 426 26.71 -10.34 -4.41
CA ARG A 426 27.14 -9.78 -5.72
C ARG A 426 27.24 -8.25 -5.73
N SER A 427 26.84 -7.57 -4.66
CA SER A 427 26.82 -6.10 -4.62
C SER A 427 27.66 -5.47 -3.50
N ALA A 428 28.65 -6.15 -2.95
CA ALA A 428 29.57 -5.54 -1.98
C ALA A 428 30.32 -4.33 -2.55
N ASP A 429 30.40 -4.17 -3.87
CA ASP A 429 31.09 -3.05 -4.50
C ASP A 429 30.17 -1.85 -4.80
N VAL A 430 28.84 -2.04 -4.92
CA VAL A 430 27.87 -0.95 -5.15
C VAL A 430 27.48 -0.25 -3.85
N ALA A 431 27.42 -0.99 -2.73
CA ALA A 431 27.09 -0.42 -1.43
C ALA A 431 28.17 0.52 -0.84
N ARG A 432 29.41 0.46 -1.31
CA ARG A 432 30.51 1.34 -0.86
C ARG A 432 30.43 2.76 -1.45
N GLY A 433 29.63 2.99 -2.50
CA GLY A 433 29.49 4.29 -3.16
C GLY A 433 28.45 5.22 -2.55
N VAL A 434 27.51 4.72 -1.73
CA VAL A 434 26.37 5.50 -1.20
C VAL A 434 26.49 5.79 0.30
N GLY A 435 27.47 5.25 0.98
CA GLY A 435 27.52 5.16 2.46
C GLY A 435 28.60 5.93 3.19
N GLN A 436 29.09 7.07 2.72
CA GLN A 436 30.03 7.90 3.51
C GLN A 436 29.62 9.38 3.62
N GLY A 437 28.43 9.67 4.11
CA GLY A 437 27.96 11.04 4.34
C GLY A 437 26.84 11.20 5.35
N GLY A 438 26.39 10.13 5.98
CA GLY A 438 25.30 10.15 6.97
C GLY A 438 25.82 10.31 8.39
N ASP A 439 25.71 11.51 8.93
CA ASP A 439 26.09 11.94 10.28
C ASP A 439 25.41 11.10 11.38
N GLN A 440 26.23 10.63 12.34
CA GLN A 440 25.83 9.86 13.54
C GLN A 440 24.92 10.63 14.53
N ARG A 441 24.30 11.75 14.15
CA ARG A 441 23.45 12.56 15.01
C ARG A 441 21.98 12.11 15.07
N ALA A 442 21.49 11.35 14.08
CA ALA A 442 20.08 10.95 14.03
C ALA A 442 19.68 9.84 15.02
N ALA A 443 20.64 9.11 15.59
CA ALA A 443 20.38 7.96 16.46
C ALA A 443 20.05 8.29 17.93
N ARG A 444 20.02 9.55 18.35
CA ARG A 444 19.89 9.94 19.78
C ARG A 444 18.62 10.69 20.16
N LEU A 445 17.62 10.81 19.30
CA LEU A 445 16.40 11.58 19.59
C LEU A 445 15.13 10.71 19.74
N TRP A 446 15.28 9.41 19.90
CA TRP A 446 14.11 8.53 20.08
C TRP A 446 14.17 7.80 21.43
N ASP A 447 13.90 8.53 22.51
CA ASP A 447 13.58 7.95 23.83
C ASP A 447 12.05 7.90 23.95
N GLY A 448 11.52 6.68 23.80
CA GLY A 448 10.09 6.40 23.81
C GLY A 448 9.46 6.58 25.18
N LYS A 449 8.58 7.55 25.29
CA LYS A 449 7.52 7.59 26.30
C LYS A 449 6.23 8.01 25.59
N HIS A 450 5.43 7.06 25.15
CA HIS A 450 4.02 7.30 24.86
C HIS A 450 3.18 6.16 25.42
N GLU A 451 2.23 6.58 26.28
CA GLU A 451 1.25 5.78 26.98
C GLU A 451 0.29 5.08 26.02
N ASN A 452 -0.16 3.88 26.41
CA ASN A 452 -1.18 3.06 25.75
C ASN A 452 -2.55 3.76 25.80
N GLU A 453 -2.90 4.51 24.77
CA GLU A 453 -4.31 4.87 24.54
C GLU A 453 -4.97 3.80 23.65
N THR A 454 -5.95 3.12 24.20
CA THR A 454 -6.85 2.23 23.44
C THR A 454 -7.79 3.09 22.61
N ASP A 455 -7.75 2.93 21.29
CA ASP A 455 -8.59 3.66 20.34
C ASP A 455 -10.04 3.12 20.39
N PRO A 456 -11.04 3.90 20.85
CA PRO A 456 -12.43 3.46 20.99
C PRO A 456 -13.11 3.10 19.66
N VAL A 457 -12.60 3.54 18.51
CA VAL A 457 -13.14 3.25 17.18
C VAL A 457 -12.89 1.78 16.79
N VAL A 458 -11.78 1.18 17.26
CA VAL A 458 -11.47 -0.23 17.00
C VAL A 458 -12.44 -1.15 17.75
N GLU A 459 -12.91 -0.74 18.90
CA GLU A 459 -13.84 -1.53 19.73
C GLU A 459 -15.28 -1.46 19.18
N ALA A 460 -15.71 -0.31 18.66
CA ALA A 460 -17.01 -0.14 18.01
C ALA A 460 -17.14 -0.95 16.71
N ASN A 461 -16.06 -1.06 15.92
CA ASN A 461 -16.04 -1.89 14.73
C ASN A 461 -16.07 -3.40 15.06
N ARG A 462 -15.45 -3.82 16.18
CA ARG A 462 -15.52 -5.21 16.68
C ARG A 462 -16.94 -5.65 17.05
N GLN A 463 -17.79 -4.73 17.47
CA GLN A 463 -19.15 -5.04 17.92
C GLN A 463 -20.12 -5.16 16.72
N LYS A 464 -19.94 -4.37 15.65
CA LYS A 464 -20.75 -4.44 14.42
C LYS A 464 -20.50 -5.70 13.59
N ASP A 465 -19.25 -6.19 13.57
CA ASP A 465 -18.92 -7.45 12.85
C ASP A 465 -19.45 -8.72 13.57
N ARG A 466 -19.83 -8.62 14.85
CA ARG A 466 -20.45 -9.73 15.60
C ARG A 466 -21.93 -9.90 15.35
N GLU A 467 -22.61 -8.87 14.85
CA GLU A 467 -24.05 -8.89 14.58
C GLU A 467 -24.42 -9.24 13.13
N GLN A 468 -23.42 -9.46 12.25
CA GLN A 468 -23.61 -9.82 10.84
C GLN A 468 -23.04 -11.20 10.45
N VAL A 469 -22.88 -12.11 11.42
CA VAL A 469 -22.55 -13.53 11.15
C VAL A 469 -23.79 -14.39 11.41
#